data_11067f262c05b91768a22a69e242d143
#
_entry.id   11067f262c05b91768a22a69e242d143
#
_cell.length_a   1.000
_cell.length_b   1.000
_cell.length_c   1.000
_cell.angle_alpha   90.00
_cell.angle_beta   90.00
_cell.angle_gamma   90.00
#
_symmetry.space_group_name_H-M   'P 1'
#
loop_
_entity.id
_entity.type
_entity.pdbx_description
1 polymer ?
#
loop_
_entity_poly.entity_id
_entity_poly.type
_entity_poly.pdbx_seq_one_letter_code
_entity_poly.pdbx_strand_id
1 'polypeptide(L)'
;MSSRALGSHKGSKARRLLCYALAGVLASAPVSARVESYQSDLPDIGTAAVSTLSVAKEKEFGDAYMRMLRASKPIISDPLLNEYINGLGHRLVANANDVRTPFRFILIDNQAINAFAFFGGYVAMHSGLFLHAKTESELASVMAHEIAHVTQRHLARSMEEQAQTSPLTVAALVGSLMLAIAAPEAGIAAAHAATAGSMQNQINFTRRNEEEADRIGIETLARADFDVQAMPRFFSRLADEYRYASQMPEYFSTHPLPASRITDSRARARQYPQKRVPVSPDYQLARARIVARYSGIASRSAMDWFERRHKEASPAEKQSLNYGMALLDIDARRFDDARKKLTPLIKAQPNNRFFIDAMTDLNIGEKHYDKALSRLKQALNHQPNNRVLLLNHAYTLVKAKRGDDAISMLERYTHQHPDDSNGWFLLQQAYESTGTHRDGELAAQGERYALRGQWDKAIRNYTQAAQLAELGSLAQARYDARLDQLRRQQARFKALSDR
;
A
#
# COMPACT_ATOMS: atom_id res chain seq x y z
N MET A 1 31.58 94.37 30.50
CA MET A 1 32.65 93.47 30.88
C MET A 1 32.15 92.03 30.67
N SER A 2 32.65 91.39 29.63
CA SER A 2 33.42 90.13 29.58
C SER A 2 32.65 88.93 30.19
N SER A 3 32.50 87.78 29.64
CA SER A 3 33.29 87.01 28.67
C SER A 3 32.57 85.75 28.25
N ARG A 4 32.72 85.40 27.02
CA ARG A 4 32.83 84.06 26.35
C ARG A 4 32.87 82.83 27.22
N ALA A 5 32.19 81.76 26.76
CA ALA A 5 32.79 80.44 26.75
C ALA A 5 32.13 79.54 25.63
N LEU A 6 32.99 78.93 24.85
CA LEU A 6 32.80 77.94 23.84
C LEU A 6 32.30 76.64 24.43
N GLY A 7 31.35 75.99 23.80
CA GLY A 7 30.87 74.65 24.09
C GLY A 7 30.89 73.76 22.82
N SER A 8 31.72 72.78 22.82
CA SER A 8 32.33 71.95 21.79
C SER A 8 31.38 71.11 20.96
N HIS A 9 31.62 71.15 19.65
CA HIS A 9 31.14 70.19 18.66
C HIS A 9 31.80 68.81 18.78
N LYS A 10 31.34 67.95 19.65
CA LYS A 10 31.75 66.53 19.68
C LYS A 10 30.65 65.49 19.47
N GLY A 11 29.37 65.86 19.27
CA GLY A 11 28.24 64.95 19.15
C GLY A 11 27.94 64.48 17.72
N SER A 12 28.51 65.13 16.70
CA SER A 12 28.09 64.87 15.29
C SER A 12 28.78 63.70 14.60
N LYS A 13 30.04 63.40 14.98
CA LYS A 13 30.79 62.27 14.35
C LYS A 13 30.37 60.91 14.85
N ALA A 14 30.06 60.79 16.15
CA ALA A 14 29.57 59.52 16.75
C ALA A 14 28.18 59.10 16.21
N ARG A 15 27.26 60.05 16.00
CA ARG A 15 25.94 59.77 15.41
C ARG A 15 26.03 59.37 13.92
N ARG A 16 26.94 59.93 13.16
CA ARG A 16 27.17 59.54 11.74
C ARG A 16 27.84 58.18 11.65
N LEU A 17 28.76 57.81 12.53
CA LEU A 17 29.36 56.48 12.56
C LEU A 17 28.35 55.39 13.00
N LEU A 18 27.44 55.70 13.92
CA LEU A 18 26.36 54.76 14.32
C LEU A 18 25.34 54.53 13.18
N CYS A 19 25.01 55.53 12.39
CA CYS A 19 24.13 55.41 11.23
C CYS A 19 24.78 54.58 10.10
N TYR A 20 26.07 54.72 9.87
CA TYR A 20 26.78 53.91 8.86
C TYR A 20 26.99 52.46 9.34
N ALA A 21 27.18 52.21 10.63
CA ALA A 21 27.25 50.87 11.17
C ALA A 21 25.90 50.14 11.12
N LEU A 22 24.75 50.81 11.38
CA LEU A 22 23.42 50.22 11.21
C LEU A 22 23.07 49.99 9.70
N ALA A 23 23.49 50.87 8.81
CA ALA A 23 23.27 50.68 7.33
C ALA A 23 24.13 49.52 6.78
N GLY A 24 25.33 49.29 7.31
CA GLY A 24 26.22 48.20 6.91
C GLY A 24 25.70 46.81 7.39
N VAL A 25 25.01 46.71 8.53
CA VAL A 25 24.42 45.46 9.03
C VAL A 25 23.14 45.09 8.26
N LEU A 26 22.42 46.08 7.73
CA LEU A 26 21.21 45.82 6.91
C LEU A 26 21.55 45.42 5.44
N ALA A 27 22.78 45.70 4.97
CA ALA A 27 23.21 45.40 3.60
C ALA A 27 23.85 43.99 3.46
N SER A 28 24.16 43.31 4.57
CA SER A 28 24.82 41.99 4.61
C SER A 28 23.92 40.84 5.02
N ALA A 29 22.59 41.04 5.17
CA ALA A 29 21.67 39.94 5.33
C ALA A 29 21.53 39.20 3.98
N PRO A 30 21.81 37.89 3.88
CA PRO A 30 21.52 37.17 2.67
C PRO A 30 19.99 37.23 2.46
N VAL A 31 19.58 37.89 1.38
CA VAL A 31 18.21 37.77 0.90
C VAL A 31 18.06 36.32 0.43
N SER A 32 17.76 35.43 1.33
CA SER A 32 17.16 34.15 0.99
C SER A 32 15.82 34.49 0.35
N ALA A 33 15.79 34.59 -0.97
CA ALA A 33 14.55 34.58 -1.71
C ALA A 33 13.88 33.22 -1.38
N ARG A 34 13.06 33.21 -0.32
CA ARG A 34 12.00 32.20 -0.22
C ARG A 34 11.17 32.43 -1.47
N VAL A 35 11.28 31.52 -2.40
CA VAL A 35 10.24 31.30 -3.39
C VAL A 35 9.05 30.87 -2.52
N GLU A 36 8.24 31.83 -2.09
CA GLU A 36 6.88 31.54 -1.66
C GLU A 36 6.24 30.88 -2.86
N SER A 37 6.12 29.56 -2.79
CA SER A 37 5.19 28.85 -3.63
C SER A 37 3.85 29.55 -3.41
N TYR A 38 3.34 30.20 -4.41
CA TYR A 38 1.95 30.62 -4.46
C TYR A 38 1.14 29.34 -4.35
N GLN A 39 0.90 28.91 -3.13
CA GLN A 39 -0.26 28.10 -2.83
C GLN A 39 -1.43 29.03 -3.15
N SER A 40 -2.11 28.76 -4.23
CA SER A 40 -3.43 29.28 -4.46
C SER A 40 -4.34 28.60 -3.42
N ASP A 41 -4.31 29.10 -2.18
CA ASP A 41 -5.36 28.88 -1.21
C ASP A 41 -6.62 29.62 -1.74
N LEU A 42 -7.21 29.03 -2.76
CA LEU A 42 -8.61 29.33 -3.05
C LEU A 42 -9.38 28.83 -1.82
N PRO A 43 -10.26 29.66 -1.23
CA PRO A 43 -11.08 29.23 -0.11
C PRO A 43 -11.78 27.95 -0.51
N ASP A 44 -11.66 26.90 0.32
CA ASP A 44 -12.39 25.64 0.16
C ASP A 44 -13.89 25.95 0.37
N ILE A 45 -14.56 26.35 -0.70
CA ILE A 45 -16.00 26.64 -0.71
C ILE A 45 -16.74 25.30 -0.73
N GLY A 46 -16.70 24.61 0.41
CA GLY A 46 -17.38 23.35 0.63
C GLY A 46 -16.60 22.16 0.06
N THR A 47 -16.65 21.03 0.74
CA THR A 47 -16.09 19.79 0.21
C THR A 47 -16.89 19.35 -1.01
N ALA A 48 -16.23 19.22 -2.17
CA ALA A 48 -16.87 18.72 -3.38
C ALA A 48 -17.62 17.40 -3.10
N ALA A 49 -18.85 17.28 -3.63
CA ALA A 49 -19.70 16.09 -3.52
C ALA A 49 -20.15 15.67 -2.09
N VAL A 50 -20.10 16.56 -1.09
CA VAL A 50 -20.59 16.24 0.28
C VAL A 50 -22.10 16.05 0.32
N SER A 51 -22.84 16.74 -0.53
CA SER A 51 -24.29 16.61 -0.66
C SER A 51 -24.71 15.21 -1.11
N THR A 52 -23.91 14.57 -1.95
CA THR A 52 -24.19 13.24 -2.51
C THR A 52 -23.56 12.13 -1.66
N LEU A 53 -22.32 12.29 -1.20
CA LEU A 53 -21.61 11.27 -0.47
C LEU A 53 -20.65 11.87 0.57
N SER A 54 -20.94 11.67 1.87
CA SER A 54 -20.05 12.09 2.95
C SER A 54 -18.79 11.22 3.03
N VAL A 55 -17.68 11.75 3.55
CA VAL A 55 -16.41 11.01 3.77
C VAL A 55 -16.64 9.76 4.65
N ALA A 56 -17.51 9.86 5.66
CA ALA A 56 -17.87 8.72 6.50
C ALA A 56 -18.55 7.60 5.70
N LYS A 57 -19.41 7.97 4.76
CA LYS A 57 -20.10 7.04 3.86
C LYS A 57 -19.12 6.41 2.85
N GLU A 58 -18.20 7.21 2.31
CA GLU A 58 -17.13 6.69 1.45
C GLU A 58 -16.30 5.62 2.17
N LYS A 59 -15.96 5.87 3.46
CA LYS A 59 -15.23 4.88 4.25
C LYS A 59 -16.03 3.58 4.42
N GLU A 60 -17.33 3.68 4.67
CA GLU A 60 -18.23 2.54 4.80
C GLU A 60 -18.28 1.71 3.51
N PHE A 61 -18.42 2.37 2.37
CA PHE A 61 -18.39 1.73 1.05
C PHE A 61 -17.02 1.11 0.73
N GLY A 62 -15.94 1.80 1.07
CA GLY A 62 -14.58 1.29 0.91
C GLY A 62 -14.33 0.02 1.71
N ASP A 63 -14.72 0.03 3.00
CA ASP A 63 -14.58 -1.15 3.88
C ASP A 63 -15.38 -2.35 3.35
N ALA A 64 -16.53 -2.10 2.77
CA ALA A 64 -17.38 -3.12 2.19
C ALA A 64 -16.80 -3.68 0.87
N TYR A 65 -16.37 -2.80 -0.03
CA TYR A 65 -15.70 -3.19 -1.27
C TYR A 65 -14.42 -3.99 -0.98
N MET A 66 -13.65 -3.59 0.03
CA MET A 66 -12.45 -4.32 0.43
C MET A 66 -12.74 -5.76 0.87
N ARG A 67 -13.84 -5.99 1.58
CA ARG A 67 -14.27 -7.37 1.96
C ARG A 67 -14.62 -8.19 0.72
N MET A 68 -15.37 -7.60 -0.22
CA MET A 68 -15.70 -8.24 -1.50
C MET A 68 -14.42 -8.54 -2.30
N LEU A 69 -13.48 -7.60 -2.36
CA LEU A 69 -12.21 -7.78 -3.07
C LEU A 69 -11.41 -8.94 -2.47
N ARG A 70 -11.33 -9.02 -1.14
CA ARG A 70 -10.68 -10.14 -0.43
C ARG A 70 -11.37 -11.49 -0.66
N ALA A 71 -12.66 -11.49 -0.95
CA ALA A 71 -13.40 -12.72 -1.24
C ALA A 71 -13.26 -13.17 -2.70
N SER A 72 -13.08 -12.23 -3.65
CA SER A 72 -13.18 -12.48 -5.09
C SER A 72 -11.84 -12.41 -5.85
N LYS A 73 -10.82 -11.73 -5.30
CA LYS A 73 -9.53 -11.54 -5.97
C LYS A 73 -8.39 -12.19 -5.19
N PRO A 74 -7.36 -12.69 -5.87
CA PRO A 74 -6.16 -13.25 -5.25
C PRO A 74 -5.28 -12.11 -4.70
N ILE A 75 -5.54 -11.69 -3.46
CA ILE A 75 -4.73 -10.68 -2.79
C ILE A 75 -3.42 -11.30 -2.33
N ILE A 76 -2.31 -10.64 -2.67
CA ILE A 76 -1.00 -11.04 -2.19
C ILE A 76 -0.89 -10.71 -0.71
N SER A 77 -0.84 -11.76 0.11
CA SER A 77 -0.72 -11.66 1.58
C SER A 77 0.74 -11.76 2.05
N ASP A 78 1.70 -11.55 1.16
CA ASP A 78 3.14 -11.57 1.46
C ASP A 78 3.53 -10.39 2.38
N PRO A 79 4.03 -10.63 3.60
CA PRO A 79 4.29 -9.55 4.56
C PRO A 79 5.33 -8.54 4.08
N LEU A 80 6.40 -8.99 3.36
CA LEU A 80 7.43 -8.11 2.83
C LEU A 80 6.89 -7.19 1.74
N LEU A 81 6.12 -7.73 0.81
CA LEU A 81 5.51 -6.96 -0.27
C LEU A 81 4.46 -5.98 0.27
N ASN A 82 3.68 -6.41 1.27
CA ASN A 82 2.72 -5.54 1.93
C ASN A 82 3.40 -4.41 2.72
N GLU A 83 4.51 -4.69 3.41
CA GLU A 83 5.30 -3.66 4.09
C GLU A 83 5.89 -2.67 3.08
N TYR A 84 6.45 -3.18 1.97
CA TYR A 84 7.03 -2.35 0.93
C TYR A 84 5.99 -1.43 0.28
N ILE A 85 4.86 -1.98 -0.19
CA ILE A 85 3.85 -1.20 -0.92
C ILE A 85 3.17 -0.15 -0.01
N ASN A 86 2.93 -0.49 1.25
CA ASN A 86 2.39 0.45 2.22
C ASN A 86 3.42 1.52 2.61
N GLY A 87 4.70 1.17 2.76
CA GLY A 87 5.78 2.12 3.01
C GLY A 87 5.92 3.14 1.87
N LEU A 88 5.93 2.69 0.62
CA LEU A 88 5.96 3.55 -0.57
C LEU A 88 4.72 4.45 -0.63
N GLY A 89 3.53 3.87 -0.43
CA GLY A 89 2.27 4.59 -0.48
C GLY A 89 2.14 5.65 0.60
N HIS A 90 2.49 5.33 1.85
CA HIS A 90 2.44 6.30 2.94
C HIS A 90 3.47 7.42 2.80
N ARG A 91 4.64 7.14 2.18
CA ARG A 91 5.59 8.20 1.82
C ARG A 91 4.98 9.20 0.83
N LEU A 92 4.23 8.72 -0.17
CA LEU A 92 3.52 9.58 -1.12
C LEU A 92 2.37 10.34 -0.44
N VAL A 93 1.55 9.67 0.37
CA VAL A 93 0.44 10.28 1.11
C VAL A 93 0.91 11.38 2.06
N ALA A 94 2.03 11.18 2.74
CA ALA A 94 2.62 12.19 3.63
C ALA A 94 3.04 13.48 2.88
N ASN A 95 3.18 13.40 1.56
CA ASN A 95 3.54 14.51 0.67
C ASN A 95 2.39 14.93 -0.27
N ALA A 96 1.22 14.32 -0.11
CA ALA A 96 0.01 14.69 -0.85
C ALA A 96 -0.76 15.80 -0.14
N ASN A 97 -1.48 16.62 -0.91
CA ASN A 97 -2.43 17.61 -0.38
C ASN A 97 -3.80 16.97 -0.17
N ASP A 98 -4.66 17.62 0.61
CA ASP A 98 -6.09 17.30 0.79
C ASP A 98 -6.36 15.86 1.26
N VAL A 99 -5.46 15.30 2.05
CA VAL A 99 -5.63 13.96 2.65
C VAL A 99 -6.69 14.01 3.75
N ARG A 100 -7.87 13.46 3.48
CA ARG A 100 -9.04 13.47 4.40
C ARG A 100 -9.43 12.09 4.92
N THR A 101 -8.79 11.04 4.42
CA THR A 101 -9.07 9.65 4.77
C THR A 101 -7.76 8.87 4.95
N PRO A 102 -7.72 7.86 5.84
CA PRO A 102 -6.56 6.99 5.94
C PRO A 102 -6.42 6.15 4.66
N PHE A 103 -5.20 6.00 4.18
CA PHE A 103 -4.90 5.19 3.00
C PHE A 103 -4.49 3.75 3.37
N ARG A 104 -4.87 2.80 2.52
CA ARG A 104 -4.46 1.39 2.58
C ARG A 104 -4.09 0.90 1.18
N PHE A 105 -2.89 0.35 1.05
CA PHE A 105 -2.36 -0.14 -0.21
C PHE A 105 -2.40 -1.65 -0.25
N ILE A 106 -2.88 -2.20 -1.37
CA ILE A 106 -3.17 -3.63 -1.55
C ILE A 106 -2.53 -4.10 -2.84
N LEU A 107 -1.94 -5.29 -2.82
CA LEU A 107 -1.37 -5.91 -3.99
C LEU A 107 -2.21 -7.10 -4.43
N ILE A 108 -2.60 -7.13 -5.70
CA ILE A 108 -3.39 -8.21 -6.31
C ILE A 108 -2.45 -9.05 -7.18
N ASP A 109 -2.52 -10.36 -7.06
CA ASP A 109 -1.80 -11.30 -7.93
C ASP A 109 -2.48 -11.34 -9.30
N ASN A 110 -2.06 -10.43 -10.15
CA ASN A 110 -2.53 -10.32 -11.53
C ASN A 110 -1.42 -9.73 -12.40
N GLN A 111 -1.12 -10.40 -13.50
CA GLN A 111 -0.04 -10.01 -14.43
C GLN A 111 -0.42 -8.83 -15.33
N ALA A 112 -1.69 -8.50 -15.46
CA ALA A 112 -2.14 -7.35 -16.22
C ALA A 112 -1.64 -6.05 -15.56
N ILE A 113 -1.33 -5.05 -16.37
CA ILE A 113 -1.03 -3.71 -15.88
C ILE A 113 -2.34 -3.08 -15.44
N ASN A 114 -2.50 -2.89 -14.14
CA ASN A 114 -3.62 -2.15 -13.57
C ASN A 114 -3.30 -1.62 -12.18
N ALA A 115 -3.90 -0.49 -11.85
CA ALA A 115 -4.04 0.06 -10.50
C ALA A 115 -5.40 0.76 -10.44
N PHE A 116 -5.97 0.85 -9.27
CA PHE A 116 -7.19 1.61 -9.07
C PHE A 116 -7.33 2.05 -7.62
N ALA A 117 -7.92 3.23 -7.46
CA ALA A 117 -8.35 3.74 -6.18
C ALA A 117 -9.85 3.52 -5.99
N PHE A 118 -10.26 3.33 -4.75
CA PHE A 118 -11.66 3.20 -4.38
C PHE A 118 -11.99 4.06 -3.15
N PHE A 119 -13.28 4.15 -2.81
CA PHE A 119 -13.73 4.88 -1.63
C PHE A 119 -12.99 4.48 -0.35
N GLY A 120 -12.87 5.41 0.58
CA GLY A 120 -12.27 5.16 1.90
C GLY A 120 -10.74 5.05 1.89
N GLY A 121 -10.06 5.50 0.82
CA GLY A 121 -8.61 5.54 0.73
C GLY A 121 -7.96 4.20 0.37
N TYR A 122 -8.70 3.27 -0.20
CA TYR A 122 -8.15 2.01 -0.69
C TYR A 122 -7.55 2.18 -2.07
N VAL A 123 -6.28 1.78 -2.22
CA VAL A 123 -5.54 1.77 -3.49
C VAL A 123 -5.05 0.36 -3.73
N ALA A 124 -5.51 -0.25 -4.82
CA ALA A 124 -5.10 -1.58 -5.26
C ALA A 124 -4.16 -1.47 -6.46
N MET A 125 -3.12 -2.29 -6.47
CA MET A 125 -2.16 -2.40 -7.57
C MET A 125 -1.99 -3.86 -7.97
N HIS A 126 -1.89 -4.12 -9.25
CA HIS A 126 -1.59 -5.45 -9.76
C HIS A 126 -0.08 -5.72 -9.70
N SER A 127 0.30 -6.97 -9.42
CA SER A 127 1.71 -7.43 -9.45
C SER A 127 2.38 -7.20 -10.81
N GLY A 128 1.60 -7.20 -11.90
CA GLY A 128 2.06 -6.90 -13.25
C GLY A 128 2.75 -5.54 -13.39
N LEU A 129 2.37 -4.54 -12.60
CA LEU A 129 3.05 -3.24 -12.60
C LEU A 129 4.55 -3.34 -12.29
N PHE A 130 4.95 -4.24 -11.38
CA PHE A 130 6.36 -4.46 -11.06
C PHE A 130 7.16 -5.07 -12.21
N LEU A 131 6.49 -5.75 -13.13
CA LEU A 131 7.15 -6.33 -14.31
C LEU A 131 7.48 -5.23 -15.33
N HIS A 132 6.60 -4.24 -15.46
CA HIS A 132 6.68 -3.15 -16.45
C HIS A 132 7.36 -1.88 -15.92
N ALA A 133 7.21 -1.53 -14.64
CA ALA A 133 7.94 -0.40 -14.06
C ALA A 133 9.45 -0.73 -13.94
N LYS A 134 10.30 0.12 -14.52
CA LYS A 134 11.76 -0.08 -14.49
C LYS A 134 12.40 0.48 -13.23
N THR A 135 11.78 1.48 -12.63
CA THR A 135 12.27 2.16 -11.42
C THR A 135 11.17 2.31 -10.39
N GLU A 136 11.56 2.53 -9.12
CA GLU A 136 10.61 2.83 -8.04
C GLU A 136 9.81 4.10 -8.34
N SER A 137 10.44 5.12 -8.96
CA SER A 137 9.74 6.34 -9.33
C SER A 137 8.64 6.12 -10.39
N GLU A 138 8.80 5.13 -11.28
CA GLU A 138 7.74 4.75 -12.22
C GLU A 138 6.57 4.07 -11.50
N LEU A 139 6.83 3.15 -10.57
CA LEU A 139 5.78 2.56 -9.73
C LEU A 139 5.10 3.61 -8.86
N ALA A 140 5.90 4.49 -8.23
CA ALA A 140 5.42 5.62 -7.43
C ALA A 140 4.56 6.59 -8.24
N SER A 141 4.83 6.76 -9.55
CA SER A 141 4.05 7.65 -10.40
C SER A 141 2.61 7.14 -10.60
N VAL A 142 2.42 5.85 -10.79
CA VAL A 142 1.09 5.24 -10.86
C VAL A 142 0.39 5.38 -9.51
N MET A 143 1.09 5.06 -8.42
CA MET A 143 0.51 5.17 -7.08
C MET A 143 0.13 6.61 -6.71
N ALA A 144 0.94 7.61 -7.09
CA ALA A 144 0.65 9.03 -6.86
C ALA A 144 -0.57 9.50 -7.66
N HIS A 145 -0.76 8.98 -8.87
CA HIS A 145 -1.96 9.20 -9.67
C HIS A 145 -3.22 8.65 -8.98
N GLU A 146 -3.16 7.42 -8.45
CA GLU A 146 -4.29 6.82 -7.70
C GLU A 146 -4.58 7.59 -6.39
N ILE A 147 -3.54 8.03 -5.69
CA ILE A 147 -3.68 8.87 -4.49
C ILE A 147 -4.39 10.18 -4.85
N ALA A 148 -4.06 10.80 -6.00
CA ALA A 148 -4.71 12.01 -6.46
C ALA A 148 -6.21 11.79 -6.73
N HIS A 149 -6.62 10.65 -7.30
CA HIS A 149 -8.03 10.33 -7.47
C HIS A 149 -8.80 10.30 -6.14
N VAL A 150 -8.19 9.80 -5.08
CA VAL A 150 -8.80 9.77 -3.74
C VAL A 150 -8.83 11.16 -3.10
N THR A 151 -7.70 11.89 -3.10
CA THR A 151 -7.62 13.20 -2.45
C THR A 151 -8.53 14.22 -3.10
N GLN A 152 -8.71 14.16 -4.43
CA GLN A 152 -9.62 15.00 -5.20
C GLN A 152 -11.05 14.46 -5.26
N ARG A 153 -11.31 13.31 -4.63
CA ARG A 153 -12.65 12.70 -4.56
C ARG A 153 -13.29 12.49 -5.94
N HIS A 154 -12.50 12.13 -6.96
CA HIS A 154 -12.97 12.03 -8.34
C HIS A 154 -14.14 11.06 -8.49
N LEU A 155 -14.14 9.94 -7.75
CA LEU A 155 -15.23 8.98 -7.79
C LEU A 155 -16.54 9.57 -7.21
N ALA A 156 -16.47 10.30 -6.08
CA ALA A 156 -17.64 10.95 -5.49
C ALA A 156 -18.17 12.07 -6.39
N ARG A 157 -17.28 12.86 -7.01
CA ARG A 157 -17.65 13.92 -7.97
C ARG A 157 -18.33 13.33 -9.21
N SER A 158 -17.79 12.24 -9.76
CA SER A 158 -18.40 11.56 -10.91
C SER A 158 -19.78 10.97 -10.59
N MET A 159 -19.99 10.47 -9.37
CA MET A 159 -21.30 10.03 -8.91
C MET A 159 -22.28 11.20 -8.77
N GLU A 160 -21.83 12.36 -8.29
CA GLU A 160 -22.65 13.55 -8.18
C GLU A 160 -23.10 14.06 -9.56
N GLU A 161 -22.18 14.14 -10.53
CA GLU A 161 -22.48 14.49 -11.92
C GLU A 161 -23.47 13.49 -12.55
N GLN A 162 -23.29 12.20 -12.32
CA GLN A 162 -24.23 11.18 -12.79
C GLN A 162 -25.59 11.25 -12.12
N ALA A 163 -25.65 11.58 -10.83
CA ALA A 163 -26.90 11.72 -10.10
C ALA A 163 -27.77 12.85 -10.68
N GLN A 164 -27.16 13.91 -11.20
CA GLN A 164 -27.86 15.01 -11.86
C GLN A 164 -28.45 14.61 -13.22
N THR A 165 -27.76 13.71 -13.96
CA THR A 165 -28.16 13.33 -15.32
C THR A 165 -28.97 12.03 -15.37
N SER A 166 -28.69 11.09 -14.48
CA SER A 166 -29.33 9.76 -14.42
C SER A 166 -29.37 9.22 -12.99
N PRO A 167 -30.32 9.71 -12.16
CA PRO A 167 -30.44 9.28 -10.76
C PRO A 167 -30.63 7.78 -10.60
N LEU A 168 -31.33 7.13 -11.55
CA LEU A 168 -31.55 5.68 -11.55
C LEU A 168 -30.25 4.89 -11.73
N THR A 169 -29.32 5.38 -12.55
CA THR A 169 -28.03 4.73 -12.76
C THR A 169 -27.17 4.77 -11.48
N VAL A 170 -27.18 5.90 -10.76
CA VAL A 170 -26.47 6.02 -9.49
C VAL A 170 -27.13 5.14 -8.42
N ALA A 171 -28.46 5.11 -8.36
CA ALA A 171 -29.19 4.23 -7.46
C ALA A 171 -28.89 2.74 -7.76
N ALA A 172 -28.82 2.35 -9.03
CA ALA A 172 -28.44 1.00 -9.44
C ALA A 172 -26.97 0.67 -9.10
N LEU A 173 -26.04 1.61 -9.27
CA LEU A 173 -24.63 1.44 -8.92
C LEU A 173 -24.45 1.29 -7.40
N VAL A 174 -25.07 2.17 -6.62
CA VAL A 174 -25.07 2.08 -5.16
C VAL A 174 -25.79 0.80 -4.72
N GLY A 175 -26.91 0.47 -5.32
CA GLY A 175 -27.67 -0.75 -5.04
C GLY A 175 -26.88 -2.04 -5.35
N SER A 176 -26.15 -2.10 -6.46
CA SER A 176 -25.32 -3.26 -6.81
C SER A 176 -24.13 -3.42 -5.87
N LEU A 177 -23.52 -2.30 -5.46
CA LEU A 177 -22.46 -2.29 -4.43
C LEU A 177 -23.04 -2.74 -3.08
N MET A 178 -24.24 -2.29 -2.72
CA MET A 178 -24.93 -2.70 -1.50
C MET A 178 -25.30 -4.18 -1.52
N LEU A 179 -25.76 -4.70 -2.65
CA LEU A 179 -26.10 -6.12 -2.81
C LEU A 179 -24.84 -6.99 -2.64
N ALA A 180 -23.72 -6.59 -3.21
CA ALA A 180 -22.44 -7.27 -3.03
C ALA A 180 -21.97 -7.29 -1.56
N ILE A 181 -22.38 -6.30 -0.78
CA ILE A 181 -22.11 -6.18 0.65
C ILE A 181 -23.05 -7.07 1.47
N ALA A 182 -24.33 -7.07 1.14
CA ALA A 182 -25.38 -7.76 1.91
C ALA A 182 -25.41 -9.27 1.68
N ALA A 183 -25.10 -9.71 0.49
CA ALA A 183 -25.08 -11.10 0.08
C ALA A 183 -23.75 -11.43 -0.61
N PRO A 184 -22.63 -11.58 0.13
CA PRO A 184 -21.30 -11.82 -0.45
C PRO A 184 -21.28 -13.06 -1.37
N GLU A 185 -22.06 -14.10 -1.06
CA GLU A 185 -22.17 -15.31 -1.88
C GLU A 185 -22.92 -15.04 -3.20
N ALA A 186 -23.98 -14.23 -3.16
CA ALA A 186 -24.69 -13.75 -4.36
C ALA A 186 -23.86 -12.67 -5.08
N GLY A 187 -23.16 -11.82 -4.34
CA GLY A 187 -22.22 -10.84 -4.88
C GLY A 187 -21.00 -11.48 -5.54
N ILE A 188 -20.49 -12.59 -4.98
CA ILE A 188 -19.44 -13.41 -5.59
C ILE A 188 -19.98 -14.09 -6.86
N ALA A 189 -21.20 -14.64 -6.84
CA ALA A 189 -21.84 -15.20 -8.02
C ALA A 189 -22.15 -14.13 -9.09
N ALA A 190 -22.61 -12.94 -8.67
CA ALA A 190 -22.83 -11.80 -9.55
C ALA A 190 -21.52 -11.17 -10.03
N ALA A 191 -20.44 -11.18 -9.23
CA ALA A 191 -19.11 -10.74 -9.64
C ALA A 191 -18.41 -11.75 -10.56
N HIS A 192 -18.74 -13.03 -10.49
CA HIS A 192 -18.34 -14.02 -11.48
C HIS A 192 -19.18 -13.91 -12.76
N ALA A 193 -20.44 -13.49 -12.68
CA ALA A 193 -21.32 -13.28 -13.83
C ALA A 193 -21.12 -11.89 -14.48
N ALA A 194 -20.95 -10.85 -13.67
CA ALA A 194 -20.45 -9.54 -14.08
C ALA A 194 -18.95 -9.54 -13.76
N THR A 195 -18.10 -9.77 -14.75
CA THR A 195 -16.66 -9.65 -14.55
C THR A 195 -16.39 -8.40 -13.74
N ALA A 196 -15.54 -8.50 -12.68
CA ALA A 196 -15.16 -7.34 -11.84
C ALA A 196 -14.66 -6.14 -12.69
N GLY A 197 -14.24 -6.38 -13.94
CA GLY A 197 -14.02 -5.38 -14.96
C GLY A 197 -15.26 -4.55 -15.33
N SER A 198 -16.49 -5.07 -15.25
CA SER A 198 -17.66 -4.26 -15.60
C SER A 198 -17.97 -3.20 -14.54
N MET A 199 -17.71 -3.48 -13.28
CA MET A 199 -17.87 -2.50 -12.21
C MET A 199 -16.77 -1.45 -12.25
N GLN A 200 -15.53 -1.84 -12.58
CA GLN A 200 -14.41 -0.95 -12.83
C GLN A 200 -14.60 -0.11 -14.10
N ASN A 201 -15.15 -0.71 -15.18
CA ASN A 201 -15.44 -0.01 -16.43
C ASN A 201 -16.60 1.00 -16.30
N GLN A 202 -17.46 0.88 -15.28
CA GLN A 202 -18.50 1.88 -14.98
C GLN A 202 -17.93 3.12 -14.25
N ILE A 203 -16.72 3.00 -13.69
CA ILE A 203 -16.00 4.11 -13.06
C ILE A 203 -15.06 4.73 -14.12
N ASN A 204 -15.61 5.17 -15.23
CA ASN A 204 -14.82 5.93 -16.22
C ASN A 204 -14.61 7.33 -15.69
N PHE A 205 -13.38 7.64 -15.28
CA PHE A 205 -12.97 8.98 -14.93
C PHE A 205 -13.07 9.89 -16.17
N THR A 206 -13.58 11.09 -15.98
CA THR A 206 -13.60 12.07 -17.07
C THR A 206 -12.16 12.45 -17.44
N ARG A 207 -11.93 12.85 -18.68
CA ARG A 207 -10.63 13.34 -19.12
C ARG A 207 -10.06 14.44 -18.22
N ARG A 208 -10.91 15.30 -17.66
CA ARG A 208 -10.50 16.35 -16.70
C ARG A 208 -9.95 15.73 -15.41
N ASN A 209 -10.61 14.70 -14.87
CA ASN A 209 -10.17 14.03 -13.67
C ASN A 209 -8.80 13.36 -13.87
N GLU A 210 -8.57 12.80 -15.08
CA GLU A 210 -7.28 12.21 -15.43
C GLU A 210 -6.16 13.27 -15.51
N GLU A 211 -6.42 14.39 -16.18
CA GLU A 211 -5.47 15.51 -16.30
C GLU A 211 -5.18 16.14 -14.91
N GLU A 212 -6.18 16.22 -14.04
CA GLU A 212 -6.02 16.67 -12.65
C GLU A 212 -5.20 15.69 -11.83
N ALA A 213 -5.47 14.38 -11.94
CA ALA A 213 -4.73 13.34 -11.24
C ALA A 213 -3.25 13.29 -11.68
N ASP A 214 -2.97 13.45 -12.98
CA ASP A 214 -1.60 13.54 -13.49
C ASP A 214 -0.86 14.76 -12.90
N ARG A 215 -1.50 15.92 -12.88
CA ARG A 215 -0.93 17.16 -12.34
C ARG A 215 -0.59 17.01 -10.85
N ILE A 216 -1.54 16.57 -10.06
CA ILE A 216 -1.37 16.42 -8.60
C ILE A 216 -0.41 15.26 -8.28
N GLY A 217 -0.46 14.18 -9.07
CA GLY A 217 0.48 13.07 -8.96
C GLY A 217 1.94 13.49 -9.19
N ILE A 218 2.20 14.31 -10.22
CA ILE A 218 3.55 14.87 -10.49
C ILE A 218 4.02 15.78 -9.33
N GLU A 219 3.14 16.60 -8.79
CA GLU A 219 3.44 17.46 -7.65
C GLU A 219 3.75 16.63 -6.39
N THR A 220 2.98 15.59 -6.13
CA THR A 220 3.22 14.65 -5.04
C THR A 220 4.55 13.93 -5.18
N LEU A 221 4.91 13.47 -6.39
CA LEU A 221 6.22 12.87 -6.68
C LEU A 221 7.36 13.83 -6.36
N ALA A 222 7.25 15.09 -6.81
CA ALA A 222 8.28 16.11 -6.58
C ALA A 222 8.50 16.34 -5.08
N ARG A 223 7.44 16.47 -4.29
CA ARG A 223 7.51 16.67 -2.83
C ARG A 223 8.02 15.42 -2.10
N ALA A 224 7.68 14.23 -2.59
CA ALA A 224 8.13 12.97 -2.01
C ALA A 224 9.56 12.57 -2.46
N ASP A 225 10.27 13.46 -3.15
CA ASP A 225 11.64 13.25 -3.63
C ASP A 225 11.79 12.11 -4.64
N PHE A 226 10.77 11.86 -5.48
CA PHE A 226 10.85 10.97 -6.63
C PHE A 226 11.20 11.72 -7.92
N ASP A 227 11.64 10.96 -8.93
CA ASP A 227 11.86 11.49 -10.26
C ASP A 227 10.52 11.75 -10.98
N VAL A 228 10.14 13.00 -11.12
CA VAL A 228 8.90 13.41 -11.77
C VAL A 228 8.84 13.04 -13.27
N GLN A 229 10.00 12.89 -13.93
CA GLN A 229 10.07 12.45 -15.33
C GLN A 229 9.70 10.97 -15.48
N ALA A 230 9.59 10.22 -14.38
CA ALA A 230 9.19 8.82 -14.40
C ALA A 230 7.77 8.63 -14.94
N MET A 231 6.82 9.51 -14.58
CA MET A 231 5.43 9.42 -15.05
C MET A 231 5.34 9.52 -16.59
N PRO A 232 5.78 10.57 -17.26
CA PRO A 232 5.70 10.65 -18.73
C PRO A 232 6.56 9.57 -19.43
N ARG A 233 7.68 9.13 -18.85
CA ARG A 233 8.47 8.02 -19.41
C ARG A 233 7.71 6.70 -19.35
N PHE A 234 7.07 6.41 -18.22
CA PHE A 234 6.26 5.20 -18.05
C PHE A 234 5.08 5.20 -19.03
N PHE A 235 4.32 6.31 -19.09
CA PHE A 235 3.21 6.47 -20.01
C PHE A 235 3.62 6.33 -21.48
N SER A 236 4.70 6.99 -21.91
CA SER A 236 5.19 6.88 -23.30
C SER A 236 5.55 5.44 -23.65
N ARG A 237 6.26 4.74 -22.73
CA ARG A 237 6.66 3.36 -22.97
C ARG A 237 5.45 2.42 -23.05
N LEU A 238 4.46 2.59 -22.18
CA LEU A 238 3.23 1.79 -22.25
C LEU A 238 2.46 2.08 -23.54
N ALA A 239 2.31 3.34 -23.94
CA ALA A 239 1.65 3.70 -25.19
C ALA A 239 2.36 3.09 -26.41
N ASP A 240 3.69 3.06 -26.42
CA ASP A 240 4.48 2.46 -27.50
C ASP A 240 4.39 0.94 -27.51
N GLU A 241 4.43 0.28 -26.33
CA GLU A 241 4.35 -1.17 -26.16
C GLU A 241 3.01 -1.72 -26.64
N TYR A 242 1.93 -0.99 -26.38
CA TYR A 242 0.56 -1.43 -26.72
C TYR A 242 -0.03 -0.77 -27.95
N ARG A 243 0.75 0.02 -28.70
CA ARG A 243 0.27 0.69 -29.92
C ARG A 243 -0.37 -0.24 -30.95
N TYR A 244 0.12 -1.45 -31.06
CA TYR A 244 -0.33 -2.45 -32.03
C TYR A 244 -0.91 -3.71 -31.35
N ALA A 245 -1.15 -3.65 -30.05
CA ALA A 245 -1.72 -4.79 -29.34
C ALA A 245 -3.20 -4.97 -29.69
N SER A 246 -3.60 -6.22 -29.88
CA SER A 246 -5.01 -6.58 -30.12
C SER A 246 -5.89 -6.35 -28.90
N GLN A 247 -5.29 -6.32 -27.71
CA GLN A 247 -5.96 -6.04 -26.44
C GLN A 247 -5.20 -4.96 -25.69
N MET A 248 -5.91 -3.90 -25.32
CA MET A 248 -5.36 -2.83 -24.48
C MET A 248 -5.29 -3.30 -23.03
N PRO A 249 -4.26 -2.90 -22.24
CA PRO A 249 -4.25 -3.13 -20.81
C PRO A 249 -5.51 -2.60 -20.13
N GLU A 250 -5.99 -3.32 -19.12
CA GLU A 250 -7.15 -2.93 -18.32
C GLU A 250 -7.01 -1.51 -17.75
N TYR A 251 -5.79 -1.12 -17.39
CA TYR A 251 -5.45 0.24 -16.94
C TYR A 251 -5.90 1.34 -17.92
N PHE A 252 -5.75 1.15 -19.24
CA PHE A 252 -6.18 2.15 -20.22
C PHE A 252 -7.69 2.20 -20.43
N SER A 253 -8.41 1.13 -20.04
CA SER A 253 -9.88 1.15 -20.06
C SER A 253 -10.44 2.02 -18.94
N THR A 254 -9.79 2.04 -17.78
CA THR A 254 -10.17 2.85 -16.63
C THR A 254 -9.52 4.24 -16.64
N HIS A 255 -8.30 4.34 -17.16
CA HIS A 255 -7.47 5.55 -17.27
C HIS A 255 -7.04 5.79 -18.73
N PRO A 256 -7.93 6.31 -19.60
CA PRO A 256 -7.60 6.55 -20.99
C PRO A 256 -6.35 7.43 -21.14
N LEU A 257 -5.39 6.98 -21.96
CA LEU A 257 -4.10 7.63 -22.13
C LEU A 257 -3.94 8.19 -23.57
N PRO A 258 -4.66 9.27 -23.93
CA PRO A 258 -4.45 9.93 -25.21
C PRO A 258 -3.07 10.60 -25.25
N ALA A 259 -2.54 10.82 -26.45
CA ALA A 259 -1.23 11.47 -26.65
C ALA A 259 -1.12 12.86 -25.97
N SER A 260 -2.25 13.55 -25.80
CA SER A 260 -2.31 14.83 -25.08
C SER A 260 -1.90 14.71 -23.62
N ARG A 261 -2.32 13.66 -22.89
CA ARG A 261 -1.93 13.43 -21.48
C ARG A 261 -0.43 13.19 -21.36
N ILE A 262 0.17 12.40 -22.26
CA ILE A 262 1.62 12.18 -22.29
C ILE A 262 2.36 13.48 -22.52
N THR A 263 1.87 14.31 -23.45
CA THR A 263 2.49 15.61 -23.77
C THR A 263 2.38 16.58 -22.61
N ASP A 264 1.20 16.70 -21.99
CA ASP A 264 0.96 17.56 -20.83
C ASP A 264 1.79 17.13 -19.62
N SER A 265 1.78 15.83 -19.26
CA SER A 265 2.61 15.29 -18.17
C SER A 265 4.10 15.58 -18.39
N ARG A 266 4.58 15.47 -19.64
CA ARG A 266 5.97 15.82 -19.99
C ARG A 266 6.25 17.30 -19.84
N ALA A 267 5.34 18.18 -20.28
CA ALA A 267 5.49 19.63 -20.14
C ALA A 267 5.51 20.05 -18.67
N ARG A 268 4.64 19.47 -17.84
CA ARG A 268 4.58 19.72 -16.38
C ARG A 268 5.84 19.21 -15.68
N ALA A 269 6.26 17.98 -15.96
CA ALA A 269 7.45 17.41 -15.35
C ALA A 269 8.73 18.20 -15.66
N ARG A 270 8.80 18.88 -16.84
CA ARG A 270 9.93 19.77 -17.19
C ARG A 270 10.01 21.04 -16.35
N GLN A 271 8.95 21.43 -15.66
CA GLN A 271 8.96 22.60 -14.77
C GLN A 271 9.69 22.33 -13.45
N TYR A 272 9.94 21.07 -13.13
CA TYR A 272 10.68 20.64 -11.94
C TYR A 272 12.15 20.40 -12.29
N PRO A 273 13.08 20.65 -11.36
CA PRO A 273 14.47 20.31 -11.53
C PRO A 273 14.65 18.82 -11.85
N GLN A 274 15.51 18.52 -12.81
CA GLN A 274 15.88 17.13 -13.08
C GLN A 274 16.67 16.57 -11.90
N LYS A 275 16.14 15.52 -11.29
CA LYS A 275 16.75 14.87 -10.14
C LYS A 275 17.22 13.45 -10.50
N ARG A 276 18.47 13.14 -10.20
CA ARG A 276 18.94 11.76 -10.21
C ARG A 276 18.49 11.10 -8.91
N VAL A 277 17.45 10.29 -8.97
CA VAL A 277 17.01 9.48 -7.84
C VAL A 277 17.83 8.18 -7.84
N PRO A 278 18.51 7.86 -6.73
CA PRO A 278 19.23 6.59 -6.61
C PRO A 278 18.30 5.39 -6.83
N VAL A 279 18.87 4.31 -7.35
CA VAL A 279 18.12 3.05 -7.48
C VAL A 279 17.75 2.54 -6.09
N SER A 280 16.46 2.31 -5.85
CA SER A 280 15.95 1.77 -4.59
C SER A 280 16.27 0.27 -4.48
N PRO A 281 17.10 -0.15 -3.51
CA PRO A 281 17.37 -1.58 -3.29
C PRO A 281 16.11 -2.34 -2.89
N ASP A 282 15.24 -1.75 -2.06
CA ASP A 282 14.00 -2.37 -1.60
C ASP A 282 13.03 -2.59 -2.75
N TYR A 283 12.94 -1.64 -3.70
CA TYR A 283 12.18 -1.83 -4.94
C TYR A 283 12.71 -3.01 -5.75
N GLN A 284 14.02 -3.10 -5.93
CA GLN A 284 14.62 -4.19 -6.70
C GLN A 284 14.38 -5.56 -6.04
N LEU A 285 14.46 -5.64 -4.72
CA LEU A 285 14.18 -6.86 -3.95
C LEU A 285 12.69 -7.23 -4.02
N ALA A 286 11.79 -6.25 -3.86
CA ALA A 286 10.35 -6.47 -4.01
C ALA A 286 10.00 -6.94 -5.42
N ARG A 287 10.58 -6.31 -6.46
CA ARG A 287 10.41 -6.72 -7.85
C ARG A 287 10.95 -8.13 -8.11
N ALA A 288 12.13 -8.47 -7.59
CA ALA A 288 12.68 -9.81 -7.72
C ALA A 288 11.79 -10.87 -7.06
N ARG A 289 11.20 -10.56 -5.88
CA ARG A 289 10.22 -11.42 -5.21
C ARG A 289 8.94 -11.60 -6.03
N ILE A 290 8.42 -10.54 -6.64
CA ILE A 290 7.28 -10.60 -7.55
C ILE A 290 7.60 -11.49 -8.76
N VAL A 291 8.76 -11.30 -9.40
CA VAL A 291 9.17 -12.12 -10.55
C VAL A 291 9.30 -13.59 -10.16
N ALA A 292 9.87 -13.88 -9.00
CA ALA A 292 10.07 -15.26 -8.56
C ALA A 292 8.78 -15.98 -8.18
N ARG A 293 7.82 -15.31 -7.54
CA ARG A 293 6.67 -15.97 -6.87
C ARG A 293 5.29 -15.55 -7.37
N TYR A 294 5.16 -14.36 -8.02
CA TYR A 294 3.85 -13.75 -8.35
C TYR A 294 3.75 -13.27 -9.81
N SER A 295 4.70 -13.64 -10.66
CA SER A 295 4.67 -13.24 -12.08
C SER A 295 3.83 -14.19 -12.96
N GLY A 296 3.44 -15.34 -12.43
CA GLY A 296 2.81 -16.41 -13.23
C GLY A 296 3.73 -17.07 -14.27
N ILE A 297 4.99 -16.64 -14.33
CA ILE A 297 6.00 -17.22 -15.24
C ILE A 297 6.46 -18.56 -14.68
N ALA A 298 6.60 -19.56 -15.52
CA ALA A 298 7.16 -20.86 -15.11
C ALA A 298 8.55 -20.67 -14.46
N SER A 299 8.81 -21.38 -13.36
CA SER A 299 10.05 -21.22 -12.55
C SER A 299 11.33 -21.29 -13.38
N ARG A 300 11.38 -22.14 -14.43
CA ARG A 300 12.51 -22.19 -15.34
C ARG A 300 12.70 -20.91 -16.14
N SER A 301 11.61 -20.39 -16.71
CA SER A 301 11.63 -19.13 -17.47
C SER A 301 11.97 -17.94 -16.59
N ALA A 302 11.50 -17.95 -15.32
CA ALA A 302 11.87 -16.95 -14.33
C ALA A 302 13.38 -17.04 -14.00
N MET A 303 13.93 -18.25 -13.83
CA MET A 303 15.38 -18.44 -13.64
C MET A 303 16.18 -17.91 -14.83
N ASP A 304 15.79 -18.26 -16.05
CA ASP A 304 16.43 -17.78 -17.28
C ASP A 304 16.37 -16.25 -17.39
N TRP A 305 15.28 -15.63 -16.92
CA TRP A 305 15.11 -14.18 -16.88
C TRP A 305 16.11 -13.52 -15.91
N PHE A 306 16.31 -14.10 -14.72
CA PHE A 306 17.30 -13.63 -13.75
C PHE A 306 18.72 -13.81 -14.26
N GLU A 307 19.05 -14.97 -14.81
CA GLU A 307 20.40 -15.29 -15.31
C GLU A 307 20.82 -14.37 -16.47
N ARG A 308 19.92 -14.11 -17.42
CA ARG A 308 20.22 -13.19 -18.53
C ARG A 308 20.53 -11.79 -18.01
N ARG A 309 19.73 -11.26 -17.08
CA ARG A 309 19.96 -9.93 -16.49
C ARG A 309 21.20 -9.86 -15.62
N HIS A 310 21.51 -10.94 -14.92
CA HIS A 310 22.68 -11.00 -14.04
C HIS A 310 24.00 -10.83 -14.80
N LYS A 311 24.08 -11.22 -16.06
CA LYS A 311 25.30 -11.08 -16.89
C LYS A 311 25.70 -9.61 -17.08
N GLU A 312 24.73 -8.74 -17.27
CA GLU A 312 24.92 -7.31 -17.59
C GLU A 312 24.69 -6.38 -16.39
N ALA A 313 24.26 -6.92 -15.25
CA ALA A 313 23.87 -6.15 -14.10
C ALA A 313 25.06 -5.54 -13.35
N SER A 314 24.84 -4.35 -12.79
CA SER A 314 25.76 -3.74 -11.83
C SER A 314 25.87 -4.59 -10.53
N PRO A 315 26.92 -4.41 -9.73
CA PRO A 315 27.07 -5.14 -8.47
C PRO A 315 25.87 -4.98 -7.51
N ALA A 316 25.26 -3.80 -7.50
CA ALA A 316 24.07 -3.53 -6.68
C ALA A 316 22.83 -4.29 -7.18
N GLU A 317 22.60 -4.32 -8.50
CA GLU A 317 21.50 -5.08 -9.10
C GLU A 317 21.68 -6.59 -8.94
N LYS A 318 22.92 -7.09 -9.00
CA LYS A 318 23.22 -8.51 -8.78
C LYS A 318 22.71 -9.04 -7.44
N GLN A 319 22.63 -8.19 -6.40
CA GLN A 319 22.10 -8.60 -5.10
C GLN A 319 20.63 -9.02 -5.21
N SER A 320 19.79 -8.20 -5.82
CA SER A 320 18.36 -8.49 -6.00
C SER A 320 18.12 -9.67 -6.97
N LEU A 321 18.94 -9.80 -8.00
CA LEU A 321 18.85 -10.93 -8.93
C LEU A 321 19.25 -12.25 -8.25
N ASN A 322 20.34 -12.27 -7.45
CA ASN A 322 20.74 -13.43 -6.65
C ASN A 322 19.67 -13.80 -5.61
N TYR A 323 19.03 -12.79 -4.99
CA TYR A 323 17.90 -13.01 -4.08
C TYR A 323 16.74 -13.69 -4.81
N GLY A 324 16.32 -13.19 -5.98
CA GLY A 324 15.24 -13.79 -6.77
C GLY A 324 15.54 -15.23 -7.20
N MET A 325 16.77 -15.50 -7.68
CA MET A 325 17.21 -16.86 -8.01
C MET A 325 17.20 -17.77 -6.78
N ALA A 326 17.62 -17.26 -5.61
CA ALA A 326 17.60 -18.03 -4.38
C ALA A 326 16.18 -18.40 -3.93
N LEU A 327 15.19 -17.51 -4.12
CA LEU A 327 13.78 -17.82 -3.87
C LEU A 327 13.31 -18.98 -4.74
N LEU A 328 13.61 -18.95 -6.05
CA LEU A 328 13.28 -20.05 -6.96
C LEU A 328 13.96 -21.37 -6.56
N ASP A 329 15.20 -21.31 -6.07
CA ASP A 329 15.91 -22.51 -5.57
C ASP A 329 15.27 -23.04 -4.28
N ILE A 330 14.85 -22.19 -3.35
CA ILE A 330 14.12 -22.60 -2.14
C ILE A 330 12.82 -23.31 -2.52
N ASP A 331 12.03 -22.67 -3.39
CA ASP A 331 10.72 -23.17 -3.82
C ASP A 331 10.85 -24.52 -4.57
N ALA A 332 11.98 -24.71 -5.30
CA ALA A 332 12.36 -25.97 -5.95
C ALA A 332 13.10 -26.96 -5.04
N ARG A 333 13.27 -26.64 -3.74
CA ARG A 333 14.01 -27.44 -2.75
C ARG A 333 15.49 -27.67 -3.07
N ARG A 334 16.10 -26.80 -3.88
CA ARG A 334 17.56 -26.80 -4.15
C ARG A 334 18.28 -25.96 -3.08
N PHE A 335 18.25 -26.45 -1.85
CA PHE A 335 18.67 -25.69 -0.67
C PHE A 335 20.15 -25.29 -0.68
N ASP A 336 21.04 -26.15 -1.19
CA ASP A 336 22.46 -25.82 -1.30
C ASP A 336 22.72 -24.65 -2.26
N ASP A 337 22.04 -24.61 -3.39
CA ASP A 337 22.18 -23.52 -4.38
C ASP A 337 21.57 -22.21 -3.87
N ALA A 338 20.44 -22.30 -3.17
CA ALA A 338 19.85 -21.16 -2.46
C ALA A 338 20.82 -20.60 -1.41
N ARG A 339 21.44 -21.48 -0.61
CA ARG A 339 22.39 -21.10 0.44
C ARG A 339 23.63 -20.41 -0.13
N LYS A 340 24.19 -20.93 -1.23
CA LYS A 340 25.33 -20.29 -1.91
C LYS A 340 25.01 -18.86 -2.31
N LYS A 341 23.80 -18.60 -2.77
CA LYS A 341 23.36 -17.25 -3.19
C LYS A 341 23.03 -16.34 -2.01
N LEU A 342 22.34 -16.84 -0.97
CA LEU A 342 21.87 -16.04 0.16
C LEU A 342 22.97 -15.73 1.18
N THR A 343 23.94 -16.61 1.40
CA THR A 343 24.99 -16.42 2.41
C THR A 343 25.78 -15.12 2.22
N PRO A 344 26.23 -14.76 1.02
CA PRO A 344 26.91 -13.47 0.80
C PRO A 344 25.98 -12.28 1.07
N LEU A 345 24.69 -12.37 0.70
CA LEU A 345 23.73 -11.31 0.87
C LEU A 345 23.44 -11.00 2.34
N ILE A 346 23.12 -12.04 3.13
CA ILE A 346 22.84 -11.88 4.57
C ILE A 346 24.09 -11.46 5.35
N LYS A 347 25.29 -11.86 4.90
CA LYS A 347 26.56 -11.46 5.50
C LYS A 347 26.85 -9.97 5.26
N ALA A 348 26.55 -9.47 4.07
CA ALA A 348 26.70 -8.06 3.71
C ALA A 348 25.64 -7.16 4.39
N GLN A 349 24.42 -7.65 4.55
CA GLN A 349 23.29 -6.89 5.11
C GLN A 349 22.51 -7.76 6.11
N PRO A 350 23.03 -7.97 7.33
CA PRO A 350 22.46 -8.92 8.28
C PRO A 350 21.06 -8.54 8.79
N ASN A 351 20.70 -7.27 8.69
CA ASN A 351 19.39 -6.74 9.13
C ASN A 351 18.40 -6.52 7.96
N ASN A 352 18.76 -6.93 6.74
CA ASN A 352 17.85 -6.81 5.60
C ASN A 352 16.73 -7.85 5.70
N ARG A 353 15.48 -7.38 5.81
CA ARG A 353 14.30 -8.22 6.03
C ARG A 353 14.07 -9.23 4.91
N PHE A 354 14.33 -8.86 3.65
CA PHE A 354 14.19 -9.77 2.51
C PHE A 354 15.16 -10.96 2.63
N PHE A 355 16.39 -10.72 3.07
CA PHE A 355 17.38 -11.77 3.23
C PHE A 355 17.14 -12.61 4.47
N ILE A 356 16.67 -12.00 5.57
CA ILE A 356 16.25 -12.73 6.78
C ILE A 356 15.11 -13.67 6.46
N ASP A 357 14.06 -13.19 5.77
CA ASP A 357 12.90 -13.97 5.35
C ASP A 357 13.30 -15.17 4.47
N ALA A 358 14.08 -14.93 3.41
CA ALA A 358 14.54 -16.00 2.53
C ALA A 358 15.41 -17.04 3.25
N MET A 359 16.31 -16.60 4.16
CA MET A 359 17.10 -17.52 5.00
C MET A 359 16.23 -18.27 6.01
N THR A 360 15.13 -17.68 6.46
CA THR A 360 14.14 -18.36 7.30
C THR A 360 13.42 -19.44 6.52
N ASP A 361 12.92 -19.13 5.32
CA ASP A 361 12.29 -20.10 4.41
C ASP A 361 13.25 -21.29 4.12
N LEU A 362 14.51 -20.97 3.82
CA LEU A 362 15.54 -21.98 3.59
C LEU A 362 15.73 -22.91 4.80
N ASN A 363 15.89 -22.32 6.00
CA ASN A 363 16.10 -23.11 7.22
C ASN A 363 14.85 -23.95 7.58
N ILE A 364 13.64 -23.42 7.35
CA ILE A 364 12.39 -24.19 7.52
C ILE A 364 12.34 -25.36 6.55
N GLY A 365 12.70 -25.13 5.28
CA GLY A 365 12.76 -26.18 4.25
C GLY A 365 13.69 -27.34 4.62
N GLU A 366 14.81 -27.04 5.28
CA GLU A 366 15.78 -28.00 5.80
C GLU A 366 15.44 -28.53 7.20
N LYS A 367 14.35 -28.07 7.80
CA LYS A 367 13.94 -28.39 9.19
C LYS A 367 14.92 -27.88 10.26
N HIS A 368 15.74 -26.91 9.96
CA HIS A 368 16.66 -26.24 10.89
C HIS A 368 15.95 -25.11 11.66
N TYR A 369 14.87 -25.42 12.35
CA TYR A 369 13.99 -24.45 12.99
C TYR A 369 14.70 -23.57 14.02
N ASP A 370 15.58 -24.16 14.84
CA ASP A 370 16.30 -23.40 15.88
C ASP A 370 17.24 -22.35 15.30
N LYS A 371 17.85 -22.62 14.13
CA LYS A 371 18.67 -21.62 13.43
C LYS A 371 17.81 -20.46 12.93
N ALA A 372 16.62 -20.76 12.41
CA ALA A 372 15.65 -19.74 11.97
C ALA A 372 15.18 -18.89 13.16
N LEU A 373 14.74 -19.54 14.25
CA LEU A 373 14.27 -18.86 15.46
C LEU A 373 15.34 -17.98 16.10
N SER A 374 16.60 -18.46 16.19
CA SER A 374 17.71 -17.68 16.73
C SER A 374 17.96 -16.40 15.92
N ARG A 375 17.98 -16.50 14.57
CA ARG A 375 18.13 -15.33 13.69
C ARG A 375 16.98 -14.36 13.83
N LEU A 376 15.75 -14.84 13.83
CA LEU A 376 14.56 -14.01 13.96
C LEU A 376 14.51 -13.31 15.32
N LYS A 377 14.89 -14.00 16.41
CA LYS A 377 15.00 -13.40 17.75
C LYS A 377 16.03 -12.29 17.76
N GLN A 378 17.21 -12.49 17.15
CA GLN A 378 18.22 -11.46 17.02
C GLN A 378 17.70 -10.25 16.23
N ALA A 379 17.04 -10.46 15.10
CA ALA A 379 16.44 -9.39 14.31
C ALA A 379 15.35 -8.64 15.07
N LEU A 380 14.50 -9.34 15.82
CA LEU A 380 13.46 -8.75 16.66
C LEU A 380 14.02 -7.92 17.83
N ASN A 381 15.21 -8.22 18.34
CA ASN A 381 15.86 -7.35 19.33
C ASN A 381 16.16 -5.95 18.79
N HIS A 382 16.41 -5.81 17.49
CA HIS A 382 16.61 -4.52 16.83
C HIS A 382 15.30 -3.88 16.34
N GLN A 383 14.31 -4.69 15.99
CA GLN A 383 13.02 -4.25 15.44
C GLN A 383 11.86 -5.03 16.09
N PRO A 384 11.56 -4.79 17.38
CA PRO A 384 10.64 -5.65 18.14
C PRO A 384 9.20 -5.68 17.63
N ASN A 385 8.77 -4.62 16.93
CA ASN A 385 7.41 -4.49 16.42
C ASN A 385 7.32 -4.68 14.89
N ASN A 386 8.40 -5.17 14.25
CA ASN A 386 8.36 -5.39 12.81
C ASN A 386 7.46 -6.57 12.47
N ARG A 387 6.41 -6.29 11.68
CA ARG A 387 5.35 -7.26 11.35
C ARG A 387 5.87 -8.46 10.55
N VAL A 388 6.82 -8.24 9.64
CA VAL A 388 7.42 -9.31 8.83
C VAL A 388 8.16 -10.29 9.73
N LEU A 389 9.00 -9.78 10.64
CA LEU A 389 9.78 -10.60 11.56
C LEU A 389 8.91 -11.35 12.56
N LEU A 390 7.85 -10.70 13.07
CA LEU A 390 6.88 -11.32 13.98
C LEU A 390 6.13 -12.48 13.31
N LEU A 391 5.62 -12.27 12.09
CA LEU A 391 4.91 -13.32 11.34
C LEU A 391 5.84 -14.48 10.96
N ASN A 392 7.07 -14.19 10.54
CA ASN A 392 8.07 -15.22 10.24
C ASN A 392 8.45 -16.03 11.49
N HIS A 393 8.58 -15.36 12.64
CA HIS A 393 8.88 -16.02 13.91
C HIS A 393 7.72 -16.95 14.32
N ALA A 394 6.49 -16.44 14.26
CA ALA A 394 5.28 -17.24 14.56
C ALA A 394 5.13 -18.42 13.59
N TYR A 395 5.33 -18.20 12.28
CA TYR A 395 5.31 -19.29 11.29
C TYR A 395 6.34 -20.36 11.57
N THR A 396 7.57 -19.94 11.94
CA THR A 396 8.66 -20.87 12.29
C THR A 396 8.30 -21.69 13.54
N LEU A 397 7.70 -21.08 14.56
CA LEU A 397 7.24 -21.78 15.78
C LEU A 397 6.17 -22.83 15.44
N VAL A 398 5.19 -22.48 14.59
CA VAL A 398 4.17 -23.44 14.11
C VAL A 398 4.82 -24.61 13.39
N LYS A 399 5.77 -24.36 12.48
CA LYS A 399 6.49 -25.41 11.73
C LYS A 399 7.37 -26.27 12.64
N ALA A 400 7.89 -25.71 13.73
CA ALA A 400 8.68 -26.40 14.75
C ALA A 400 7.80 -27.17 15.76
N LYS A 401 6.47 -27.17 15.59
CA LYS A 401 5.50 -27.78 16.54
C LYS A 401 5.55 -27.15 17.95
N ARG A 402 5.90 -25.86 18.04
CA ARG A 402 5.91 -25.06 19.26
C ARG A 402 4.65 -24.18 19.29
N GLY A 403 3.47 -24.83 19.28
CA GLY A 403 2.17 -24.18 19.13
C GLY A 403 1.85 -23.18 20.24
N ASP A 404 2.14 -23.50 21.50
CA ASP A 404 1.84 -22.63 22.66
C ASP A 404 2.63 -21.32 22.62
N ASP A 405 3.92 -21.38 22.23
CA ASP A 405 4.74 -20.21 22.03
C ASP A 405 4.18 -19.32 20.90
N ALA A 406 3.73 -19.94 19.81
CA ALA A 406 3.14 -19.27 18.68
C ALA A 406 1.80 -18.60 19.04
N ILE A 407 0.92 -19.30 19.79
CA ILE A 407 -0.37 -18.78 20.27
C ILE A 407 -0.15 -17.51 21.07
N SER A 408 0.68 -17.57 22.13
CA SER A 408 0.95 -16.43 23.01
C SER A 408 1.44 -15.18 22.27
N MET A 409 2.22 -15.36 21.19
CA MET A 409 2.72 -14.28 20.35
C MET A 409 1.63 -13.76 19.40
N LEU A 410 0.88 -14.67 18.76
CA LEU A 410 -0.09 -14.33 17.72
C LEU A 410 -1.37 -13.71 18.30
N GLU A 411 -1.78 -14.06 19.52
CA GLU A 411 -2.88 -13.39 20.22
C GLU A 411 -2.59 -11.90 20.41
N ARG A 412 -1.38 -11.56 20.87
CA ARG A 412 -0.97 -10.15 20.98
C ARG A 412 -0.90 -9.47 19.63
N TYR A 413 -0.35 -10.17 18.62
CA TYR A 413 -0.24 -9.65 17.27
C TYR A 413 -1.61 -9.34 16.65
N THR A 414 -2.55 -10.28 16.70
CA THR A 414 -3.90 -10.12 16.12
C THR A 414 -4.73 -9.08 16.86
N HIS A 415 -4.50 -8.91 18.16
CA HIS A 415 -5.10 -7.82 18.92
C HIS A 415 -4.62 -6.43 18.43
N GLN A 416 -3.32 -6.29 18.15
CA GLN A 416 -2.73 -5.04 17.63
C GLN A 416 -3.03 -4.82 16.15
N HIS A 417 -3.19 -5.90 15.38
CA HIS A 417 -3.40 -5.91 13.94
C HIS A 417 -4.64 -6.72 13.53
N PRO A 418 -5.86 -6.33 13.95
CA PRO A 418 -7.07 -7.12 13.74
C PRO A 418 -7.46 -7.27 12.26
N ASP A 419 -6.98 -6.39 11.39
CA ASP A 419 -7.22 -6.43 9.95
C ASP A 419 -6.24 -7.33 9.17
N ASP A 420 -5.20 -7.88 9.84
CA ASP A 420 -4.20 -8.73 9.21
C ASP A 420 -4.65 -10.18 9.13
N SER A 421 -5.07 -10.59 7.93
CA SER A 421 -5.51 -11.97 7.69
C SER A 421 -4.41 -13.02 7.91
N ASN A 422 -3.12 -12.66 7.77
CA ASN A 422 -2.00 -13.58 8.01
C ASN A 422 -1.85 -13.91 9.49
N GLY A 423 -1.98 -12.88 10.36
CA GLY A 423 -1.96 -13.10 11.79
C GLY A 423 -3.04 -14.11 12.23
N TRP A 424 -4.27 -13.90 11.77
CA TRP A 424 -5.38 -14.81 12.05
C TRP A 424 -5.20 -16.21 11.45
N PHE A 425 -4.61 -16.30 10.25
CA PHE A 425 -4.31 -17.58 9.64
C PHE A 425 -3.27 -18.36 10.44
N LEU A 426 -2.18 -17.70 10.84
CA LEU A 426 -1.15 -18.34 11.65
C LEU A 426 -1.66 -18.70 13.05
N LEU A 427 -2.50 -17.85 13.65
CA LEU A 427 -3.11 -18.15 14.96
C LEU A 427 -4.02 -19.38 14.88
N GLN A 428 -4.82 -19.50 13.82
CA GLN A 428 -5.61 -20.70 13.57
C GLN A 428 -4.72 -21.94 13.48
N GLN A 429 -3.62 -21.87 12.69
CA GLN A 429 -2.69 -23.00 12.55
C GLN A 429 -1.97 -23.33 13.87
N ALA A 430 -1.66 -22.31 14.68
CA ALA A 430 -1.04 -22.53 15.99
C ALA A 430 -1.97 -23.30 16.92
N TYR A 431 -3.23 -22.90 17.03
CA TYR A 431 -4.26 -23.63 17.79
C TYR A 431 -4.47 -25.06 17.28
N GLU A 432 -4.57 -25.23 15.96
CA GLU A 432 -4.71 -26.55 15.33
C GLU A 432 -3.53 -27.46 15.68
N SER A 433 -2.32 -26.91 15.74
CA SER A 433 -1.10 -27.69 16.03
C SER A 433 -1.01 -28.20 17.46
N THR A 434 -1.69 -27.58 18.42
CA THR A 434 -1.75 -28.03 19.83
C THR A 434 -2.84 -29.04 20.07
N GLY A 435 -3.94 -29.00 19.30
CA GLY A 435 -5.10 -29.86 19.44
C GLY A 435 -5.95 -29.64 20.71
N THR A 436 -5.61 -28.62 21.52
CA THR A 436 -6.23 -28.38 22.84
C THR A 436 -7.16 -27.17 22.89
N HIS A 437 -7.04 -26.25 21.91
CA HIS A 437 -7.73 -24.95 21.89
C HIS A 437 -8.68 -24.86 20.69
N ARG A 438 -9.63 -25.78 20.60
CA ARG A 438 -10.58 -25.82 19.47
C ARG A 438 -11.48 -24.59 19.40
N ASP A 439 -11.83 -24.01 20.52
CA ASP A 439 -12.56 -22.74 20.64
C ASP A 439 -11.77 -21.57 20.01
N GLY A 440 -10.49 -21.44 20.35
CA GLY A 440 -9.58 -20.43 19.79
C GLY A 440 -9.37 -20.60 18.28
N GLU A 441 -9.22 -21.85 17.82
CA GLU A 441 -9.10 -22.15 16.38
C GLU A 441 -10.33 -21.68 15.61
N LEU A 442 -11.53 -21.98 16.10
CA LEU A 442 -12.79 -21.55 15.50
C LEU A 442 -12.93 -20.03 15.53
N ALA A 443 -12.55 -19.37 16.62
CA ALA A 443 -12.57 -17.92 16.73
C ALA A 443 -11.63 -17.27 15.68
N ALA A 444 -10.40 -17.76 15.56
CA ALA A 444 -9.44 -17.27 14.55
C ALA A 444 -9.95 -17.49 13.11
N GLN A 445 -10.58 -18.64 12.85
CA GLN A 445 -11.22 -18.91 11.56
C GLN A 445 -12.42 -17.96 11.33
N GLY A 446 -13.20 -17.66 12.37
CA GLY A 446 -14.29 -16.72 12.36
C GLY A 446 -13.83 -15.31 11.92
N GLU A 447 -12.71 -14.81 12.43
CA GLU A 447 -12.16 -13.52 12.00
C GLU A 447 -11.74 -13.52 10.52
N ARG A 448 -11.16 -14.61 10.04
CA ARG A 448 -10.80 -14.73 8.61
C ARG A 448 -12.04 -14.67 7.71
N TYR A 449 -13.16 -15.25 8.13
CA TYR A 449 -14.44 -15.12 7.44
C TYR A 449 -15.00 -13.68 7.53
N ALA A 450 -14.92 -13.04 8.69
CA ALA A 450 -15.38 -11.68 8.91
C ALA A 450 -14.60 -10.67 8.01
N LEU A 451 -13.28 -10.85 7.89
CA LEU A 451 -12.43 -10.03 7.00
C LEU A 451 -12.80 -10.16 5.51
N ARG A 452 -13.48 -11.24 5.13
CA ARG A 452 -13.98 -11.50 3.78
C ARG A 452 -15.47 -11.17 3.62
N GLY A 453 -16.13 -10.61 4.64
CA GLY A 453 -17.56 -10.32 4.62
C GLY A 453 -18.46 -11.56 4.65
N GLN A 454 -17.91 -12.75 4.94
CA GLN A 454 -18.67 -14.00 5.05
C GLN A 454 -19.30 -14.12 6.46
N TRP A 455 -20.26 -13.23 6.74
CA TRP A 455 -20.82 -13.02 8.07
C TRP A 455 -21.42 -14.26 8.68
N ASP A 456 -22.21 -15.03 7.91
CA ASP A 456 -22.86 -16.24 8.43
C ASP A 456 -21.85 -17.29 8.86
N LYS A 457 -20.74 -17.44 8.10
CA LYS A 457 -19.65 -18.35 8.47
C LYS A 457 -18.93 -17.84 9.72
N ALA A 458 -18.65 -16.54 9.81
CA ALA A 458 -18.03 -15.94 10.97
C ALA A 458 -18.88 -16.14 12.23
N ILE A 459 -20.18 -15.84 12.15
CA ILE A 459 -21.14 -16.01 13.25
C ILE A 459 -21.22 -17.47 13.69
N ARG A 460 -21.35 -18.42 12.76
CA ARG A 460 -21.36 -19.86 13.10
C ARG A 460 -20.10 -20.28 13.83
N ASN A 461 -18.92 -19.87 13.37
CA ASN A 461 -17.65 -20.21 14.02
C ASN A 461 -17.56 -19.64 15.43
N TYR A 462 -17.93 -18.38 15.64
CA TYR A 462 -17.94 -17.78 16.97
C TYR A 462 -19.00 -18.38 17.90
N THR A 463 -20.17 -18.78 17.38
CA THR A 463 -21.17 -19.48 18.16
C THR A 463 -20.62 -20.84 18.69
N GLN A 464 -19.95 -21.59 17.82
CA GLN A 464 -19.32 -22.86 18.23
C GLN A 464 -18.16 -22.62 19.19
N ALA A 465 -17.33 -21.58 18.96
CA ALA A 465 -16.26 -21.22 19.88
C ALA A 465 -16.78 -20.90 21.29
N ALA A 466 -17.85 -20.09 21.38
CA ALA A 466 -18.48 -19.76 22.66
C ALA A 466 -19.08 -20.98 23.38
N GLN A 467 -19.61 -21.95 22.62
CA GLN A 467 -20.14 -23.22 23.18
C GLN A 467 -19.05 -24.14 23.70
N LEU A 468 -17.85 -24.11 23.12
CA LEU A 468 -16.73 -24.97 23.53
C LEU A 468 -15.89 -24.33 24.65
N ALA A 469 -15.94 -23.01 24.81
CA ALA A 469 -15.23 -22.31 25.87
C ALA A 469 -15.78 -22.69 27.25
N GLU A 470 -14.93 -22.69 28.26
CA GLU A 470 -15.34 -22.93 29.65
C GLU A 470 -16.39 -21.91 30.08
N LEU A 471 -17.45 -22.38 30.68
CA LEU A 471 -18.60 -21.58 31.10
C LEU A 471 -18.15 -20.50 32.10
N GLY A 472 -18.49 -19.22 31.80
CA GLY A 472 -18.11 -18.08 32.63
C GLY A 472 -16.66 -17.63 32.45
N SER A 473 -15.89 -18.24 31.56
CA SER A 473 -14.52 -17.84 31.26
C SER A 473 -14.43 -16.50 30.52
N LEU A 474 -13.28 -15.85 30.59
CA LEU A 474 -12.98 -14.65 29.83
C LEU A 474 -13.02 -14.90 28.31
N ALA A 475 -12.64 -16.11 27.89
CA ALA A 475 -12.71 -16.51 26.48
C ALA A 475 -14.15 -16.53 25.98
N GLN A 476 -15.07 -17.16 26.72
CA GLN A 476 -16.49 -17.18 26.40
C GLN A 476 -17.05 -15.77 26.29
N ALA A 477 -16.79 -14.91 27.28
CA ALA A 477 -17.28 -13.52 27.28
C ALA A 477 -16.76 -12.71 26.06
N ARG A 478 -15.52 -12.95 25.64
CA ARG A 478 -14.94 -12.32 24.42
C ARG A 478 -15.64 -12.81 23.15
N TYR A 479 -15.93 -14.11 23.06
CA TYR A 479 -16.62 -14.67 21.90
C TYR A 479 -18.05 -14.16 21.78
N ASP A 480 -18.78 -14.08 22.88
CA ASP A 480 -20.14 -13.54 22.92
C ASP A 480 -20.17 -12.05 22.53
N ALA A 481 -19.25 -11.26 23.06
CA ALA A 481 -19.12 -9.85 22.69
C ALA A 481 -18.82 -9.67 21.18
N ARG A 482 -17.98 -10.56 20.63
CA ARG A 482 -17.65 -10.53 19.21
C ARG A 482 -18.81 -10.99 18.34
N LEU A 483 -19.58 -12.00 18.77
CA LEU A 483 -20.82 -12.41 18.12
C LEU A 483 -21.80 -11.25 17.96
N ASP A 484 -22.01 -10.49 19.02
CA ASP A 484 -22.89 -9.33 18.99
C ASP A 484 -22.40 -8.24 18.03
N GLN A 485 -21.09 -8.02 17.98
CA GLN A 485 -20.49 -7.10 16.99
C GLN A 485 -20.72 -7.58 15.55
N LEU A 486 -20.50 -8.88 15.29
CA LEU A 486 -20.67 -9.46 13.95
C LEU A 486 -22.14 -9.40 13.50
N ARG A 487 -23.09 -9.68 14.38
CA ARG A 487 -24.53 -9.56 14.10
C ARG A 487 -24.92 -8.11 13.79
N ARG A 488 -24.43 -7.13 14.57
CA ARG A 488 -24.65 -5.72 14.30
C ARG A 488 -24.03 -5.28 12.97
N GLN A 489 -22.82 -5.75 12.65
CA GLN A 489 -22.18 -5.46 11.37
C GLN A 489 -22.99 -6.06 10.21
N GLN A 490 -23.38 -7.33 10.30
CA GLN A 490 -24.22 -7.98 9.30
C GLN A 490 -25.54 -7.24 9.09
N ALA A 491 -26.25 -6.90 10.18
CA ALA A 491 -27.51 -6.15 10.11
C ALA A 491 -27.32 -4.77 9.46
N ARG A 492 -26.22 -4.06 9.82
CA ARG A 492 -25.89 -2.77 9.21
C ARG A 492 -25.65 -2.91 7.71
N PHE A 493 -24.90 -3.91 7.29
CA PHE A 493 -24.65 -4.15 5.87
C PHE A 493 -25.93 -4.56 5.13
N LYS A 494 -26.78 -5.39 5.74
CA LYS A 494 -28.08 -5.75 5.17
C LYS A 494 -29.01 -4.54 5.04
N ALA A 495 -29.07 -3.67 6.03
CA ALA A 495 -29.87 -2.45 5.98
C ALA A 495 -29.39 -1.44 4.91
N LEU A 496 -28.12 -1.53 4.46
CA LEU A 496 -27.61 -0.75 3.34
C LEU A 496 -28.09 -1.29 1.99
N SER A 497 -28.43 -2.59 1.89
CA SER A 497 -28.95 -3.21 0.67
C SER A 497 -30.47 -3.04 0.50
N ASP A 498 -31.19 -2.79 1.59
CA ASP A 498 -32.65 -2.68 1.60
C ASP A 498 -33.15 -1.24 1.37
N ARG A 499 -32.25 -0.29 1.17
CA ARG A 499 -32.51 1.12 0.83
C ARG A 499 -32.16 1.44 -0.60
#